data_e5f026f0de70c630a08fdded6b54633e
#
_entry.id   e5f026f0de70c630a08fdded6b54633e
#
_cell.length_a   1.000
_cell.length_b   1.000
_cell.length_c   1.000
_cell.angle_alpha   90.00
_cell.angle_beta   90.00
_cell.angle_gamma   90.00
#
_symmetry.space_group_name_H-M   'P 1'
#
loop_
_entity.id
_entity.type
_entity.pdbx_description
1 polymer ?
#
loop_
_entity_poly.entity_id
_entity_poly.type
_entity_poly.pdbx_seq_one_letter_code
_entity_poly.pdbx_strand_id
1 'polypeptide(L)'
;MAGLLIKELKIRGLIKRTLIVTPASLSFQWQRELKDKFRENFEIIRGDVLRANYGSNPWQEKNQVITSVSWVSRIEDANESLLRSQWDLIVVDEAHKMSAYSADKKTLAYQLGEALSDRTDHYLLMTATPHKGDPENFCLFLGLLDRDVYGDVQSLEQAMKKHEAPFYLRRIKEALVTFPDPDTGRVKTLFTKRNVQTTEFRIDDEEWDFYDALTHLARLWGNVIVNWKQGWFVDGGLPRVHIWYSERRYVKP
;
A
#
# COMPACT_ATOMS: atom_id res chain seq x y z
N MET A 1 -13.48 -3.16 1.05
CA MET A 1 -13.64 -4.29 0.10
C MET A 1 -12.93 -5.55 0.57
N ALA A 2 -11.64 -5.51 0.88
CA ALA A 2 -10.91 -6.72 1.33
C ALA A 2 -11.53 -7.42 2.56
N GLY A 3 -12.03 -6.67 3.55
CA GLY A 3 -12.71 -7.27 4.69
C GLY A 3 -13.97 -8.05 4.33
N LEU A 4 -14.74 -7.61 3.32
CA LEU A 4 -15.87 -8.37 2.77
C LEU A 4 -15.40 -9.65 2.09
N LEU A 5 -14.32 -9.59 1.30
CA LEU A 5 -13.75 -10.76 0.65
C LEU A 5 -13.28 -11.79 1.69
N ILE A 6 -12.53 -11.36 2.69
CA ILE A 6 -12.07 -12.22 3.80
C ILE A 6 -13.28 -12.90 4.47
N LYS A 7 -14.33 -12.13 4.77
CA LYS A 7 -15.52 -12.66 5.42
C LYS A 7 -16.23 -13.69 4.56
N GLU A 8 -16.42 -13.40 3.28
CA GLU A 8 -17.06 -14.29 2.31
C GLU A 8 -16.29 -15.60 2.15
N LEU A 9 -14.98 -15.54 1.95
CA LEU A 9 -14.14 -16.72 1.78
C LEU A 9 -14.12 -17.57 3.06
N LYS A 10 -14.15 -16.96 4.24
CA LYS A 10 -14.26 -17.68 5.53
C LYS A 10 -15.60 -18.38 5.69
N ILE A 11 -16.71 -17.70 5.36
CA ILE A 11 -18.06 -18.29 5.43
C ILE A 11 -18.16 -19.50 4.50
N ARG A 12 -17.54 -19.42 3.31
CA ARG A 12 -17.48 -20.54 2.37
C ARG A 12 -16.52 -21.65 2.78
N GLY A 13 -15.74 -21.47 3.86
CA GLY A 13 -14.74 -22.42 4.31
C GLY A 13 -13.51 -22.55 3.42
N LEU A 14 -13.30 -21.58 2.52
CA LEU A 14 -12.18 -21.57 1.58
C LEU A 14 -10.87 -21.09 2.20
N ILE A 15 -10.94 -20.28 3.25
CA ILE A 15 -9.77 -19.79 3.97
C ILE A 15 -9.93 -19.93 5.48
N LYS A 16 -8.84 -20.23 6.17
CA LYS A 16 -8.70 -20.24 7.64
C LYS A 16 -7.60 -19.26 8.05
N ARG A 17 -6.48 -19.32 7.34
CA ARG A 17 -5.28 -18.55 7.65
C ARG A 17 -5.13 -17.36 6.71
N THR A 18 -5.11 -16.16 7.28
CA THR A 18 -5.02 -14.92 6.51
C THR A 18 -3.90 -14.04 7.04
N LEU A 19 -3.01 -13.63 6.13
CA LEU A 19 -1.97 -12.64 6.38
C LEU A 19 -2.33 -11.31 5.69
N ILE A 20 -2.19 -10.21 6.41
CA ILE A 20 -2.30 -8.87 5.85
C ILE A 20 -0.95 -8.17 5.99
N VAL A 21 -0.37 -7.79 4.86
CA VAL A 21 0.89 -7.05 4.77
C VAL A 21 0.56 -5.61 4.36
N THR A 22 0.90 -4.65 5.21
CA THR A 22 0.48 -3.25 5.05
C THR A 22 1.61 -2.28 5.43
N PRO A 23 1.55 -1.00 5.07
CA PRO A 23 2.41 0.01 5.67
C PRO A 23 2.26 0.04 7.19
N ALA A 24 3.37 0.23 7.92
CA ALA A 24 3.37 0.21 9.38
C ALA A 24 2.34 1.17 10.01
N SER A 25 2.14 2.34 9.40
CA SER A 25 1.16 3.34 9.84
C SER A 25 -0.30 2.90 9.73
N LEU A 26 -0.60 1.90 8.90
CA LEU A 26 -1.97 1.42 8.66
C LEU A 26 -2.32 0.15 9.44
N SER A 27 -1.34 -0.51 10.08
CA SER A 27 -1.56 -1.79 10.78
C SER A 27 -2.67 -1.73 11.83
N PHE A 28 -2.67 -0.69 12.67
CA PHE A 28 -3.71 -0.50 13.69
C PHE A 28 -5.07 -0.12 13.11
N GLN A 29 -5.07 0.64 12.01
CA GLN A 29 -6.32 0.98 11.32
C GLN A 29 -6.96 -0.29 10.75
N TRP A 30 -6.18 -1.14 10.09
CA TRP A 30 -6.63 -2.44 9.58
C TRP A 30 -7.21 -3.31 10.69
N GLN A 31 -6.47 -3.47 11.81
CA GLN A 31 -6.93 -4.26 12.95
C GLN A 31 -8.27 -3.75 13.47
N ARG A 32 -8.38 -2.45 13.72
CA ARG A 32 -9.60 -1.83 14.22
C ARG A 32 -10.77 -1.99 13.25
N GLU A 33 -10.57 -1.68 11.96
CA GLU A 33 -11.65 -1.77 10.98
C GLU A 33 -12.15 -3.21 10.77
N LEU A 34 -11.25 -4.19 10.79
CA LEU A 34 -11.64 -5.60 10.69
C LEU A 34 -12.44 -6.04 11.90
N LYS A 35 -12.03 -5.61 13.09
CA LYS A 35 -12.76 -5.90 14.34
C LYS A 35 -14.13 -5.24 14.35
N ASP A 36 -14.18 -3.93 14.10
CA ASP A 36 -15.41 -3.14 14.29
C ASP A 36 -16.46 -3.43 13.20
N LYS A 37 -16.04 -3.56 11.94
CA LYS A 37 -16.94 -3.72 10.79
C LYS A 37 -17.23 -5.19 10.45
N PHE A 38 -16.27 -6.09 10.68
CA PHE A 38 -16.37 -7.48 10.24
C PHE A 38 -16.32 -8.50 11.38
N ARG A 39 -16.07 -8.06 12.63
CA ARG A 39 -15.91 -8.91 13.82
C ARG A 39 -14.80 -9.95 13.63
N GLU A 40 -13.72 -9.55 12.96
CA GLU A 40 -12.54 -10.38 12.75
C GLU A 40 -11.40 -9.91 13.65
N ASN A 41 -10.79 -10.84 14.38
CA ASN A 41 -9.72 -10.53 15.32
C ASN A 41 -8.37 -10.87 14.71
N PHE A 42 -7.69 -9.86 14.20
CA PHE A 42 -6.33 -9.96 13.69
C PHE A 42 -5.32 -9.54 14.74
N GLU A 43 -4.22 -10.24 14.82
CA GLU A 43 -3.09 -9.90 15.69
C GLU A 43 -1.99 -9.22 14.88
N ILE A 44 -1.40 -8.15 15.45
CA ILE A 44 -0.30 -7.46 14.80
C ILE A 44 1.01 -8.09 15.28
N ILE A 45 1.76 -8.72 14.37
CA ILE A 45 3.09 -9.25 14.66
C ILE A 45 4.14 -8.20 14.28
N ARG A 46 4.96 -7.85 15.25
CA ARG A 46 6.10 -6.92 15.17
C ARG A 46 7.28 -7.49 15.95
N GLY A 47 8.38 -6.73 16.00
CA GLY A 47 9.62 -7.18 16.63
C GLY A 47 9.52 -7.49 18.13
N ASP A 48 8.64 -6.83 18.85
CA ASP A 48 8.35 -7.11 20.27
C ASP A 48 7.68 -8.49 20.43
N VAL A 49 6.68 -8.78 19.59
CA VAL A 49 5.98 -10.08 19.59
C VAL A 49 6.91 -11.21 19.17
N LEU A 50 7.75 -11.00 18.15
CA LEU A 50 8.69 -12.03 17.68
C LEU A 50 9.72 -12.37 18.78
N ARG A 51 10.25 -11.37 19.46
CA ARG A 51 11.18 -11.57 20.58
C ARG A 51 10.56 -12.23 21.81
N ALA A 52 9.30 -11.91 22.09
CA ALA A 52 8.58 -12.51 23.23
C ALA A 52 8.28 -14.00 23.03
N ASN A 53 8.21 -14.45 21.78
CA ASN A 53 7.94 -15.86 21.42
C ASN A 53 9.23 -16.60 21.05
N TYR A 54 10.30 -16.40 21.82
CA TYR A 54 11.56 -17.09 21.61
C TYR A 54 11.38 -18.63 21.71
N GLY A 55 11.75 -19.34 20.62
CA GLY A 55 11.60 -20.80 20.53
C GLY A 55 10.32 -21.28 19.89
N SER A 56 9.35 -20.39 19.57
CA SER A 56 8.17 -20.72 18.77
C SER A 56 8.04 -19.78 17.57
N ASN A 57 7.26 -20.18 16.57
CA ASN A 57 7.01 -19.35 15.40
C ASN A 57 5.59 -18.76 15.48
N PRO A 58 5.43 -17.48 15.89
CA PRO A 58 4.12 -16.87 16.05
C PRO A 58 3.33 -16.80 14.74
N TRP A 59 4.00 -16.81 13.60
CA TRP A 59 3.34 -16.87 12.30
C TRP A 59 2.63 -18.21 12.04
N GLN A 60 3.13 -19.31 12.59
CA GLN A 60 2.50 -20.63 12.47
C GLN A 60 1.36 -20.83 13.47
N GLU A 61 1.46 -20.22 14.64
CA GLU A 61 0.47 -20.36 15.71
C GLU A 61 -0.79 -19.53 15.48
N LYS A 62 -0.67 -18.41 14.75
CA LYS A 62 -1.76 -17.46 14.53
C LYS A 62 -2.41 -17.63 13.17
N ASN A 63 -3.73 -17.62 13.14
CA ASN A 63 -4.48 -17.77 11.89
C ASN A 63 -4.82 -16.43 11.20
N GLN A 64 -4.84 -15.33 11.93
CA GLN A 64 -5.19 -14.01 11.43
C GLN A 64 -4.15 -12.99 11.87
N VAL A 65 -3.31 -12.57 10.94
CA VAL A 65 -2.13 -11.77 11.23
C VAL A 65 -2.05 -10.54 10.36
N ILE A 66 -1.62 -9.45 10.97
CA ILE A 66 -1.23 -8.20 10.28
C ILE A 66 0.24 -7.95 10.57
N THR A 67 0.97 -7.54 9.53
CA THR A 67 2.37 -7.12 9.67
C THR A 67 2.71 -5.98 8.74
N SER A 68 3.89 -5.38 8.91
CA SER A 68 4.32 -4.30 8.02
C SER A 68 5.36 -4.75 7.00
N VAL A 69 5.13 -4.38 5.74
CA VAL A 69 6.05 -4.68 4.64
C VAL A 69 7.48 -4.20 4.92
N SER A 70 7.63 -2.98 5.44
CA SER A 70 8.95 -2.39 5.69
C SER A 70 9.73 -3.06 6.81
N TRP A 71 9.04 -3.65 7.78
CA TRP A 71 9.70 -4.37 8.87
C TRP A 71 10.09 -5.77 8.43
N VAL A 72 9.16 -6.55 7.91
CA VAL A 72 9.42 -7.95 7.51
C VAL A 72 10.44 -8.04 6.37
N SER A 73 10.43 -7.11 5.41
CA SER A 73 11.39 -7.15 4.30
C SER A 73 12.83 -6.82 4.70
N ARG A 74 13.05 -6.17 5.86
CA ARG A 74 14.38 -5.72 6.30
C ARG A 74 14.97 -6.57 7.41
N ILE A 75 14.14 -7.23 8.20
CA ILE A 75 14.60 -8.03 9.35
C ILE A 75 14.61 -9.49 8.93
N GLU A 76 15.80 -10.05 8.82
CA GLU A 76 16.04 -11.40 8.31
C GLU A 76 15.30 -12.47 9.10
N ASP A 77 15.43 -12.47 10.44
CA ASP A 77 14.72 -13.41 11.31
C ASP A 77 13.19 -13.36 11.13
N ALA A 78 12.64 -12.15 10.94
CA ALA A 78 11.20 -11.96 10.72
C ALA A 78 10.78 -12.48 9.35
N ASN A 79 11.58 -12.22 8.32
CA ASN A 79 11.36 -12.69 6.97
C ASN A 79 11.41 -14.22 6.90
N GLU A 80 12.48 -14.83 7.37
CA GLU A 80 12.65 -16.28 7.37
C GLU A 80 11.54 -17.01 8.16
N SER A 81 11.23 -16.52 9.35
CA SER A 81 10.19 -17.11 10.18
C SER A 81 8.80 -17.02 9.56
N LEU A 82 8.48 -15.89 8.89
CA LEU A 82 7.25 -15.70 8.13
C LEU A 82 7.18 -16.67 6.95
N LEU A 83 8.25 -16.80 6.16
CA LEU A 83 8.29 -17.65 4.96
C LEU A 83 8.27 -19.15 5.28
N ARG A 84 8.47 -19.56 6.54
CA ARG A 84 8.23 -20.93 7.00
C ARG A 84 6.76 -21.24 7.23
N SER A 85 5.88 -20.27 7.06
CA SER A 85 4.44 -20.41 7.28
C SER A 85 3.68 -20.41 5.95
N GLN A 86 2.57 -21.17 5.87
CA GLN A 86 1.67 -21.19 4.73
C GLN A 86 0.39 -20.42 5.08
N TRP A 87 -0.19 -19.78 4.08
CA TRP A 87 -1.38 -18.96 4.21
C TRP A 87 -2.39 -19.30 3.13
N ASP A 88 -3.66 -19.36 3.48
CA ASP A 88 -4.72 -19.55 2.48
C ASP A 88 -4.97 -18.27 1.69
N LEU A 89 -4.84 -17.11 2.35
CA LEU A 89 -4.97 -15.79 1.72
C LEU A 89 -3.91 -14.84 2.25
N ILE A 90 -3.20 -14.20 1.34
CA ILE A 90 -2.36 -13.03 1.65
C ILE A 90 -2.95 -11.78 0.98
N VAL A 91 -3.14 -10.74 1.77
CA VAL A 91 -3.59 -9.42 1.31
C VAL A 91 -2.45 -8.42 1.49
N VAL A 92 -2.04 -7.75 0.42
CA VAL A 92 -1.05 -6.69 0.47
C VAL A 92 -1.72 -5.36 0.20
N ASP A 93 -1.67 -4.46 1.18
CA ASP A 93 -2.16 -3.09 1.02
C ASP A 93 -1.03 -2.15 0.63
N GLU A 94 -1.36 -1.15 -0.19
CA GLU A 94 -0.38 -0.27 -0.84
C GLU A 94 0.72 -1.07 -1.57
N ALA A 95 0.29 -2.08 -2.30
CA ALA A 95 1.16 -3.08 -2.93
C ALA A 95 2.16 -2.49 -3.94
N HIS A 96 1.95 -1.25 -4.41
CA HIS A 96 2.95 -0.52 -5.20
C HIS A 96 4.30 -0.34 -4.48
N LYS A 97 4.35 -0.53 -3.16
CA LYS A 97 5.60 -0.56 -2.38
C LYS A 97 6.43 -1.81 -2.62
N MET A 98 5.82 -2.88 -3.12
CA MET A 98 6.47 -4.11 -3.57
C MET A 98 6.85 -4.03 -5.06
N SER A 99 7.23 -2.87 -5.56
CA SER A 99 7.69 -2.68 -6.92
C SER A 99 9.21 -2.88 -7.04
N ALA A 100 9.67 -3.32 -8.21
CA ALA A 100 11.07 -3.37 -8.59
C ALA A 100 11.38 -2.21 -9.55
N TYR A 101 12.64 -1.80 -9.62
CA TYR A 101 13.08 -0.79 -10.60
C TYR A 101 13.32 -1.44 -11.98
N SER A 102 13.84 -2.65 -11.99
CA SER A 102 14.02 -3.51 -13.15
C SER A 102 14.14 -4.96 -12.69
N ALA A 103 14.19 -5.91 -13.63
CA ALA A 103 14.39 -7.32 -13.32
C ALA A 103 15.68 -7.57 -12.51
N ASP A 104 16.75 -6.78 -12.77
CA ASP A 104 18.04 -6.89 -12.09
C ASP A 104 18.12 -6.10 -10.78
N LYS A 105 17.23 -5.12 -10.59
CA LYS A 105 17.24 -4.25 -9.40
C LYS A 105 15.95 -4.40 -8.59
N LYS A 106 15.81 -5.57 -7.98
CA LYS A 106 14.70 -5.91 -7.11
C LYS A 106 14.87 -5.29 -5.71
N THR A 107 13.84 -4.63 -5.22
CA THR A 107 13.82 -4.14 -3.83
C THR A 107 13.60 -5.30 -2.87
N LEU A 108 14.01 -5.15 -1.60
CA LEU A 108 13.71 -6.16 -0.56
C LEU A 108 12.21 -6.41 -0.41
N ALA A 109 11.40 -5.37 -0.58
CA ALA A 109 9.94 -5.49 -0.54
C ALA A 109 9.40 -6.29 -1.73
N TYR A 110 9.99 -6.14 -2.93
CA TYR A 110 9.62 -6.93 -4.08
C TYR A 110 10.00 -8.41 -3.90
N GLN A 111 11.22 -8.68 -3.43
CA GLN A 111 11.68 -10.05 -3.13
C GLN A 111 10.80 -10.73 -2.09
N LEU A 112 10.37 -9.99 -1.05
CA LEU A 112 9.36 -10.47 -0.11
C LEU A 112 8.05 -10.80 -0.83
N GLY A 113 7.58 -9.93 -1.74
CA GLY A 113 6.36 -10.15 -2.54
C GLY A 113 6.44 -11.43 -3.38
N GLU A 114 7.57 -11.66 -4.04
CA GLU A 114 7.83 -12.91 -4.78
C GLU A 114 7.80 -14.14 -3.88
N ALA A 115 8.47 -14.09 -2.73
CA ALA A 115 8.52 -15.21 -1.81
C ALA A 115 7.15 -15.49 -1.17
N LEU A 116 6.32 -14.47 -0.94
CA LEU A 116 4.98 -14.61 -0.40
C LEU A 116 4.00 -15.24 -1.42
N SER A 117 4.18 -14.99 -2.72
CA SER A 117 3.34 -15.61 -3.74
C SER A 117 3.41 -17.15 -3.71
N ASP A 118 4.57 -17.70 -3.38
CA ASP A 118 4.79 -19.14 -3.25
C ASP A 118 4.24 -19.73 -1.91
N ARG A 119 3.71 -18.88 -1.03
CA ARG A 119 3.25 -19.26 0.33
C ARG A 119 1.75 -19.11 0.53
N THR A 120 1.00 -18.91 -0.54
CA THR A 120 -0.44 -18.72 -0.47
C THR A 120 -1.16 -19.28 -1.69
N ASP A 121 -2.38 -19.79 -1.47
CA ASP A 121 -3.27 -20.18 -2.57
C ASP A 121 -3.98 -18.97 -3.19
N HIS A 122 -4.17 -17.90 -2.41
CA HIS A 122 -4.84 -16.68 -2.87
C HIS A 122 -4.02 -15.44 -2.53
N TYR A 123 -3.61 -14.69 -3.55
CA TYR A 123 -2.81 -13.48 -3.39
C TYR A 123 -3.56 -12.25 -3.87
N LEU A 124 -3.87 -11.32 -2.97
CA LEU A 124 -4.58 -10.08 -3.25
C LEU A 124 -3.66 -8.86 -3.09
N LEU A 125 -3.31 -8.24 -4.20
CA LEU A 125 -2.54 -6.99 -4.22
C LEU A 125 -3.50 -5.80 -4.38
N MET A 126 -3.48 -4.88 -3.42
CA MET A 126 -4.33 -3.68 -3.45
C MET A 126 -3.46 -2.43 -3.55
N THR A 127 -3.78 -1.57 -4.51
CA THR A 127 -3.09 -0.29 -4.68
C THR A 127 -3.95 0.72 -5.41
N ALA A 128 -3.79 2.00 -5.09
CA ALA A 128 -4.37 3.09 -5.86
C ALA A 128 -3.53 3.43 -7.11
N THR A 129 -2.24 3.12 -7.08
CA THR A 129 -1.25 3.49 -8.10
C THR A 129 -0.40 2.26 -8.47
N PRO A 130 -0.91 1.36 -9.32
CA PRO A 130 -0.21 0.11 -9.64
C PRO A 130 1.11 0.31 -10.39
N HIS A 131 1.24 1.41 -11.10
CA HIS A 131 2.46 1.77 -11.82
C HIS A 131 2.67 3.29 -11.84
N LYS A 132 3.92 3.72 -12.03
CA LYS A 132 4.31 5.12 -12.14
C LYS A 132 4.49 5.59 -13.59
N GLY A 133 3.85 4.91 -14.55
CA GLY A 133 3.97 5.20 -15.98
C GLY A 133 5.02 4.35 -16.72
N ASP A 134 5.75 3.50 -16.01
CA ASP A 134 6.73 2.58 -16.59
C ASP A 134 6.08 1.20 -16.82
N PRO A 135 5.97 0.74 -18.10
CA PRO A 135 5.37 -0.56 -18.42
C PRO A 135 6.16 -1.75 -17.86
N GLU A 136 7.50 -1.70 -17.82
CA GLU A 136 8.33 -2.76 -17.28
C GLU A 136 8.07 -2.95 -15.78
N ASN A 137 8.04 -1.84 -15.04
CA ASN A 137 7.73 -1.86 -13.61
C ASN A 137 6.33 -2.42 -13.34
N PHE A 138 5.37 -2.11 -14.20
CA PHE A 138 4.01 -2.63 -14.09
C PHE A 138 3.95 -4.13 -14.38
N CYS A 139 4.69 -4.58 -15.39
CA CYS A 139 4.82 -5.99 -15.74
C CYS A 139 5.40 -6.80 -14.57
N LEU A 140 6.52 -6.34 -14.01
CA LEU A 140 7.13 -6.94 -12.81
C LEU A 140 6.15 -6.99 -11.63
N PHE A 141 5.39 -5.92 -11.42
CA PHE A 141 4.39 -5.88 -10.35
C PHE A 141 3.28 -6.91 -10.55
N LEU A 142 2.78 -7.08 -11.76
CA LEU A 142 1.79 -8.11 -12.09
C LEU A 142 2.38 -9.51 -12.06
N GLY A 143 3.67 -9.66 -12.37
CA GLY A 143 4.42 -10.91 -12.24
C GLY A 143 4.45 -11.46 -10.81
N LEU A 144 4.14 -10.65 -9.78
CA LEU A 144 3.92 -11.16 -8.43
C LEU A 144 2.66 -12.02 -8.32
N LEU A 145 1.67 -11.84 -9.20
CA LEU A 145 0.45 -12.66 -9.25
C LEU A 145 0.66 -13.90 -10.12
N ASP A 146 1.23 -13.71 -11.30
CA ASP A 146 1.47 -14.79 -12.26
C ASP A 146 2.61 -14.40 -13.21
N ARG A 147 3.74 -15.08 -13.07
CA ARG A 147 4.94 -14.81 -13.88
C ARG A 147 4.81 -15.31 -15.31
N ASP A 148 4.05 -16.39 -15.51
CA ASP A 148 3.91 -17.01 -16.81
C ASP A 148 3.00 -16.18 -17.73
N VAL A 149 2.01 -15.53 -17.14
CA VAL A 149 1.05 -14.67 -17.88
C VAL A 149 1.61 -13.26 -18.09
N TYR A 150 2.35 -12.71 -17.13
CA TYR A 150 2.78 -11.31 -17.14
C TYR A 150 4.29 -11.14 -17.20
N GLY A 151 5.01 -12.13 -17.74
CA GLY A 151 6.46 -12.15 -17.79
C GLY A 151 7.10 -11.09 -18.71
N ASP A 152 6.35 -10.57 -19.68
CA ASP A 152 6.84 -9.54 -20.62
C ASP A 152 5.79 -8.48 -20.94
N VAL A 153 6.27 -7.29 -21.36
CA VAL A 153 5.43 -6.13 -21.67
C VAL A 153 4.50 -6.38 -22.86
N GLN A 154 4.94 -7.16 -23.84
CA GLN A 154 4.13 -7.41 -25.06
C GLN A 154 2.94 -8.30 -24.74
N SER A 155 3.15 -9.35 -23.97
CA SER A 155 2.08 -10.25 -23.49
C SER A 155 1.07 -9.49 -22.63
N LEU A 156 1.55 -8.60 -21.75
CA LEU A 156 0.67 -7.74 -20.95
C LEU A 156 -0.17 -6.81 -21.82
N GLU A 157 0.43 -6.12 -22.78
CA GLU A 157 -0.31 -5.23 -23.68
C GLU A 157 -1.36 -5.98 -24.51
N GLN A 158 -1.04 -7.18 -24.97
CA GLN A 158 -1.98 -8.03 -25.70
C GLN A 158 -3.15 -8.46 -24.81
N ALA A 159 -2.88 -8.92 -23.59
CA ALA A 159 -3.90 -9.30 -22.63
C ALA A 159 -4.82 -8.13 -22.27
N MET A 160 -4.27 -6.93 -22.09
CA MET A 160 -5.05 -5.71 -21.82
C MET A 160 -5.90 -5.29 -23.04
N LYS A 161 -5.38 -5.36 -24.27
CA LYS A 161 -6.13 -5.06 -25.50
C LYS A 161 -7.29 -6.02 -25.75
N LYS A 162 -7.10 -7.29 -25.41
CA LYS A 162 -8.13 -8.33 -25.57
C LYS A 162 -9.13 -8.37 -24.41
N HIS A 163 -8.97 -7.54 -23.36
CA HIS A 163 -9.74 -7.60 -22.11
C HIS A 163 -9.63 -8.98 -21.40
N GLU A 164 -8.56 -9.70 -21.64
CA GLU A 164 -8.24 -11.02 -21.09
C GLU A 164 -7.34 -10.93 -19.83
N ALA A 165 -7.38 -9.82 -19.09
CA ALA A 165 -6.66 -9.65 -17.83
C ALA A 165 -7.61 -9.92 -16.64
N PRO A 166 -8.01 -11.17 -16.36
CA PRO A 166 -9.05 -11.51 -15.37
C PRO A 166 -8.62 -11.22 -13.95
N PHE A 167 -7.32 -11.03 -13.71
CA PHE A 167 -6.74 -10.80 -12.37
C PHE A 167 -6.63 -9.33 -11.99
N TYR A 168 -7.03 -8.41 -12.88
CA TYR A 168 -6.91 -6.97 -12.64
C TYR A 168 -8.28 -6.30 -12.61
N LEU A 169 -8.64 -5.75 -11.46
CA LEU A 169 -9.87 -4.96 -11.29
C LEU A 169 -9.53 -3.52 -10.91
N ARG A 170 -9.78 -2.58 -11.82
CA ARG A 170 -9.67 -1.15 -11.56
C ARG A 170 -11.06 -0.52 -11.43
N ARG A 171 -11.27 0.19 -10.32
CA ARG A 171 -12.48 1.01 -10.09
C ARG A 171 -12.08 2.43 -9.78
N ILE A 172 -12.66 3.37 -10.48
CA ILE A 172 -12.51 4.81 -10.26
C ILE A 172 -13.81 5.36 -9.66
N LYS A 173 -13.69 6.38 -8.81
CA LYS A 173 -14.87 6.97 -8.14
C LYS A 173 -15.83 7.59 -9.14
N GLU A 174 -15.34 8.14 -10.22
CA GLU A 174 -16.08 8.79 -11.30
C GLU A 174 -17.00 7.82 -12.07
N ALA A 175 -16.68 6.52 -12.03
CA ALA A 175 -17.52 5.48 -12.65
C ALA A 175 -18.66 4.99 -11.73
N LEU A 176 -18.72 5.47 -10.47
CA LEU A 176 -19.78 5.08 -9.56
C LEU A 176 -21.06 5.86 -9.85
N VAL A 177 -22.12 5.12 -10.08
CA VAL A 177 -23.46 5.65 -10.34
C VAL A 177 -24.45 5.17 -9.28
N THR A 178 -25.57 5.87 -9.14
CA THR A 178 -26.70 5.40 -8.33
C THR A 178 -27.33 4.16 -8.96
N PHE A 179 -28.12 3.43 -8.17
CA PHE A 179 -29.07 2.47 -8.76
C PHE A 179 -30.01 3.22 -9.71
N PRO A 180 -30.51 2.55 -10.78
CA PRO A 180 -31.53 3.12 -11.63
C PRO A 180 -32.75 3.56 -10.79
N ASP A 181 -33.24 4.75 -11.07
CA ASP A 181 -34.47 5.24 -10.49
C ASP A 181 -35.64 4.34 -10.93
N PRO A 182 -36.49 3.84 -10.02
CA PRO A 182 -37.56 2.89 -10.35
C PRO A 182 -38.55 3.41 -11.41
N ASP A 183 -38.82 4.72 -11.39
CA ASP A 183 -39.84 5.34 -12.25
C ASP A 183 -39.28 5.82 -13.58
N THR A 184 -38.05 6.31 -13.60
CA THR A 184 -37.44 6.95 -14.79
C THR A 184 -36.34 6.12 -15.44
N GLY A 185 -35.83 5.09 -14.77
CA GLY A 185 -34.66 4.29 -15.19
C GLY A 185 -33.34 5.07 -15.24
N ARG A 186 -33.35 6.33 -14.80
CA ARG A 186 -32.16 7.20 -14.87
C ARG A 186 -31.19 6.90 -13.76
N VAL A 187 -29.89 6.91 -14.10
CA VAL A 187 -28.77 6.82 -13.16
C VAL A 187 -28.11 8.19 -13.01
N LYS A 188 -27.66 8.52 -11.79
CA LYS A 188 -26.85 9.73 -11.53
C LYS A 188 -25.45 9.31 -11.13
N THR A 189 -24.44 10.06 -11.57
CA THR A 189 -23.05 9.90 -11.07
C THR A 189 -23.00 10.32 -9.60
N LEU A 190 -22.40 9.48 -8.75
CA LEU A 190 -22.26 9.76 -7.32
C LEU A 190 -21.17 10.79 -7.05
N PHE A 191 -20.20 10.92 -7.94
CA PHE A 191 -19.10 11.85 -7.81
C PHE A 191 -18.99 12.73 -9.06
N THR A 192 -18.71 14.00 -8.85
CA THR A 192 -18.41 14.93 -9.94
C THR A 192 -17.07 14.61 -10.58
N LYS A 193 -16.93 14.93 -11.86
CA LYS A 193 -15.67 14.78 -12.59
C LYS A 193 -14.58 15.62 -11.91
N ARG A 194 -13.47 15.00 -11.57
CA ARG A 194 -12.32 15.67 -10.99
C ARG A 194 -11.58 16.45 -12.09
N ASN A 195 -11.51 17.76 -11.93
CA ASN A 195 -10.70 18.62 -12.79
C ASN A 195 -9.46 19.07 -12.00
N VAL A 196 -8.28 18.65 -12.43
CA VAL A 196 -7.02 18.99 -11.77
C VAL A 196 -6.25 19.92 -12.69
N GLN A 197 -5.96 21.13 -12.19
CA GLN A 197 -5.10 22.09 -12.87
C GLN A 197 -3.85 22.29 -12.03
N THR A 198 -2.70 22.22 -12.67
CA THR A 198 -1.43 22.57 -12.04
C THR A 198 -1.20 24.06 -12.29
N THR A 199 -1.14 24.84 -11.23
CA THR A 199 -0.77 26.27 -11.30
C THR A 199 0.67 26.41 -10.85
N GLU A 200 1.52 26.87 -11.73
CA GLU A 200 2.90 27.22 -11.42
C GLU A 200 2.96 28.68 -10.95
N PHE A 201 3.71 28.93 -9.91
CA PHE A 201 4.02 30.27 -9.46
C PHE A 201 5.51 30.38 -9.15
N ARG A 202 6.07 31.54 -9.36
CA ARG A 202 7.46 31.84 -9.01
C ARG A 202 7.48 32.34 -7.60
N ILE A 203 8.41 31.84 -6.81
CA ILE A 203 8.76 32.39 -5.50
C ILE A 203 9.87 33.41 -5.77
N ASP A 204 9.81 34.58 -5.16
CA ASP A 204 10.90 35.56 -5.24
C ASP A 204 12.14 35.07 -4.46
N ASP A 205 13.27 35.72 -4.69
CA ASP A 205 14.54 35.29 -4.13
C ASP A 205 14.56 35.43 -2.59
N GLU A 206 13.88 36.38 -2.00
CA GLU A 206 13.81 36.54 -0.54
C GLU A 206 12.98 35.44 0.11
N GLU A 207 11.84 35.11 -0.49
CA GLU A 207 10.99 33.99 -0.02
C GLU A 207 11.71 32.66 -0.19
N TRP A 208 12.50 32.51 -1.27
CA TRP A 208 13.30 31.31 -1.50
C TRP A 208 14.40 31.18 -0.45
N ASP A 209 15.15 32.23 -0.16
CA ASP A 209 16.21 32.21 0.84
C ASP A 209 15.66 31.90 2.24
N PHE A 210 14.49 32.42 2.58
CA PHE A 210 13.80 32.10 3.82
C PHE A 210 13.39 30.62 3.87
N TYR A 211 12.84 30.11 2.79
CA TYR A 211 12.47 28.69 2.68
C TYR A 211 13.69 27.76 2.80
N ASP A 212 14.78 28.10 2.15
CA ASP A 212 16.02 27.32 2.19
C ASP A 212 16.65 27.35 3.59
N ALA A 213 16.67 28.51 4.23
CA ALA A 213 17.13 28.67 5.61
C ALA A 213 16.30 27.84 6.59
N LEU A 214 14.97 27.86 6.47
CA LEU A 214 14.08 26.99 7.28
C LEU A 214 14.32 25.51 7.02
N THR A 215 14.52 25.13 5.78
CA THR A 215 14.79 23.74 5.39
C THR A 215 16.13 23.27 5.95
N HIS A 216 17.14 24.14 5.91
CA HIS A 216 18.46 23.86 6.47
C HIS A 216 18.41 23.73 8.00
N LEU A 217 17.72 24.61 8.69
CA LEU A 217 17.48 24.55 10.13
C LEU A 217 16.76 23.23 10.51
N ALA A 218 15.75 22.87 9.75
CA ALA A 218 15.01 21.64 9.95
C ALA A 218 15.88 20.38 9.79
N ARG A 219 16.86 20.41 8.89
CA ARG A 219 17.84 19.31 8.70
C ARG A 219 18.88 19.25 9.83
N LEU A 220 19.34 20.40 10.33
CA LEU A 220 20.29 20.46 11.45
C LEU A 220 19.69 19.94 12.77
N TRP A 221 18.40 20.12 12.96
CA TRP A 221 17.66 19.67 14.14
C TRP A 221 17.05 18.29 14.00
N GLY A 222 17.62 17.48 13.14
CA GLY A 222 17.22 16.21 12.54
C GLY A 222 16.48 15.14 13.37
N ASN A 223 16.27 15.33 14.67
CA ASN A 223 15.45 14.43 15.51
C ASN A 223 14.07 14.99 15.89
N VAL A 224 13.75 16.21 15.46
CA VAL A 224 12.51 16.90 15.84
C VAL A 224 11.44 16.82 14.76
N ILE A 225 11.77 16.34 13.57
CA ILE A 225 10.87 16.38 12.42
C ILE A 225 10.41 14.98 12.03
N VAL A 226 9.16 14.69 12.34
CA VAL A 226 8.63 13.34 12.28
C VAL A 226 7.95 12.96 10.96
N ASN A 227 7.57 13.82 10.05
CA ASN A 227 7.01 13.37 8.76
C ASN A 227 6.55 14.48 7.81
N TRP A 228 7.19 14.61 6.66
CA TRP A 228 6.84 15.60 5.62
C TRP A 228 5.49 15.40 4.95
N LYS A 229 4.90 14.22 5.04
CA LYS A 229 3.64 13.92 4.35
C LYS A 229 2.37 14.18 5.15
N GLN A 230 2.49 14.48 6.45
CA GLN A 230 1.33 14.60 7.34
C GLN A 230 1.26 15.91 8.15
N GLY A 231 2.07 16.91 7.84
CA GLY A 231 2.21 18.12 8.64
C GLY A 231 3.30 17.98 9.70
N TRP A 232 3.97 19.09 9.99
CA TRP A 232 5.12 19.11 10.89
C TRP A 232 4.71 19.54 12.29
N PHE A 233 5.15 18.77 13.27
CA PHE A 233 5.13 19.19 14.67
C PHE A 233 6.56 19.35 15.17
N VAL A 234 6.90 20.51 15.67
CA VAL A 234 8.16 20.74 16.41
C VAL A 234 7.81 20.70 17.87
N ASP A 235 8.26 19.64 18.56
CA ASP A 235 8.12 19.53 20.01
C ASP A 235 9.41 20.04 20.66
N GLY A 236 9.32 21.10 21.44
CA GLY A 236 10.50 21.68 22.06
C GLY A 236 10.41 23.16 22.44
N GLY A 237 9.22 23.67 22.75
CA GLY A 237 9.07 24.98 23.44
C GLY A 237 9.23 26.24 22.58
N LEU A 238 9.32 26.10 21.27
CA LEU A 238 9.27 27.23 20.32
C LEU A 238 7.84 27.43 19.77
N PRO A 239 7.49 28.64 19.33
CA PRO A 239 6.14 28.91 18.80
C PRO A 239 5.79 27.96 17.67
N ARG A 240 4.60 27.35 17.74
CA ARG A 240 4.09 26.40 16.76
C ARG A 240 3.98 27.08 15.40
N VAL A 241 4.87 26.73 14.49
CA VAL A 241 4.77 27.14 13.09
C VAL A 241 4.02 26.06 12.35
N HIS A 242 2.77 26.31 11.98
CA HIS A 242 2.00 25.44 11.10
C HIS A 242 2.37 25.74 9.66
N ILE A 243 3.24 24.94 9.06
CA ILE A 243 3.50 25.04 7.62
C ILE A 243 2.57 24.04 6.93
N TRP A 244 1.53 24.52 6.28
CA TRP A 244 0.68 23.75 5.40
C TRP A 244 1.39 23.54 4.06
N TYR A 245 1.88 22.35 3.79
CA TYR A 245 2.37 21.97 2.48
C TYR A 245 1.23 21.35 1.68
N SER A 246 0.67 22.10 0.73
CA SER A 246 -0.08 21.49 -0.37
C SER A 246 0.94 20.96 -1.38
N GLU A 247 0.68 19.87 -2.07
CA GLU A 247 1.54 19.26 -3.11
C GLU A 247 1.78 20.22 -4.29
N ARG A 248 2.45 21.33 -4.06
CA ARG A 248 2.86 22.28 -5.10
C ARG A 248 4.34 22.03 -5.36
N ARG A 249 4.69 21.70 -6.59
CA ARG A 249 6.09 21.65 -7.01
C ARG A 249 6.58 23.09 -7.16
N TYR A 250 7.52 23.47 -6.34
CA TYR A 250 8.23 24.73 -6.50
C TYR A 250 9.30 24.52 -7.58
N VAL A 251 9.31 25.37 -8.59
CA VAL A 251 10.36 25.42 -9.61
C VAL A 251 11.20 26.65 -9.31
N LYS A 252 12.50 26.43 -9.06
CA LYS A 252 13.46 27.55 -8.97
C LYS A 252 13.58 28.19 -10.34
N PRO A 253 13.62 29.53 -10.45
CA PRO A 253 13.78 30.23 -11.72
C PRO A 253 15.06 29.85 -12.47
#